data_191e459b6da98357c2a54051bc86769e
#
_entry.id   191e459b6da98357c2a54051bc86769e
#
_cell.length_a   1.000
_cell.length_b   1.000
_cell.length_c   1.000
_cell.angle_alpha   90.00
_cell.angle_beta   90.00
_cell.angle_gamma   90.00
#
_symmetry.space_group_name_H-M   'P 1'
#
loop_
_entity.id
_entity.type
_entity.pdbx_description
1 polymer ?
#
loop_
_entity_poly.entity_id
_entity_poly.type
_entity_poly.pdbx_seq_one_letter_code
_entity_poly.pdbx_strand_id
1 'polypeptide(L)'
;MSLLADVTGRWVSVDRTGYANQIADPYAQVRSSKHALLHKLKDHPAIGRSWVGMGHGVVLPDSADPHRPLAPDAPAEITVYADDMGRIASRVDGMFAYWSGRGETDHPPAPRFLETLTQLLA
;
A
#
# COMPACT_ATOMS: atom_id res chain seq x y z
N MET A 1 1.59 19.41 -6.20
CA MET A 1 0.34 18.75 -5.76
C MET A 1 0.48 18.34 -4.31
N SER A 2 -0.55 18.54 -3.52
CA SER A 2 -0.58 18.11 -2.11
C SER A 2 -1.81 17.25 -1.85
N LEU A 3 -1.62 16.19 -1.06
CA LEU A 3 -2.70 15.33 -0.61
C LEU A 3 -2.98 15.59 0.86
N LEU A 4 -4.26 15.74 1.21
CA LEU A 4 -4.71 16.03 2.56
C LEU A 4 -5.95 15.22 2.87
N ALA A 5 -6.06 14.76 4.13
CA ALA A 5 -7.34 14.34 4.69
C ALA A 5 -7.87 15.50 5.53
N ASP A 6 -9.12 15.89 5.29
CA ASP A 6 -9.74 16.95 6.08
C ASP A 6 -10.24 16.42 7.43
N VAL A 7 -10.78 17.31 8.26
CA VAL A 7 -11.27 16.95 9.61
C VAL A 7 -12.44 15.98 9.59
N THR A 8 -13.12 15.82 8.44
CA THR A 8 -14.21 14.86 8.26
C THR A 8 -13.75 13.53 7.66
N GLY A 9 -12.44 13.36 7.45
CA GLY A 9 -11.87 12.16 6.83
C GLY A 9 -11.95 12.11 5.32
N ARG A 10 -12.36 13.19 4.67
CA ARG A 10 -12.37 13.27 3.20
C ARG A 10 -10.96 13.55 2.68
N TRP A 11 -10.63 12.89 1.58
CA TRP A 11 -9.35 13.08 0.91
C TRP A 11 -9.46 14.11 -0.20
N VAL A 12 -8.47 15.01 -0.23
CA VAL A 12 -8.45 16.14 -1.15
C VAL A 12 -7.07 16.23 -1.79
N SER A 13 -7.04 16.43 -3.10
CA SER A 13 -5.83 16.76 -3.85
C SER A 13 -5.84 18.25 -4.16
N VAL A 14 -4.77 18.95 -3.83
CA VAL A 14 -4.62 20.39 -4.12
C VAL A 14 -3.57 20.55 -5.21
N ASP A 15 -3.96 21.19 -6.33
CA ASP A 15 -3.05 21.43 -7.44
C ASP A 15 -2.15 22.67 -7.20
N ARG A 16 -1.31 22.99 -8.19
CA ARG A 16 -0.38 24.13 -8.10
C ARG A 16 -1.08 25.46 -8.01
N THR A 17 -2.32 25.56 -8.46
CA THR A 17 -3.11 26.81 -8.43
C THR A 17 -3.87 26.95 -7.11
N GLY A 18 -3.78 25.96 -6.22
CA GLY A 18 -4.52 25.93 -4.96
C GLY A 18 -5.92 25.38 -5.09
N TYR A 19 -6.32 24.88 -6.26
CA TYR A 19 -7.65 24.28 -6.45
C TYR A 19 -7.69 22.89 -5.81
N ALA A 20 -8.73 22.65 -5.01
CA ALA A 20 -8.91 21.41 -4.26
C ALA A 20 -9.94 20.52 -4.96
N ASN A 21 -9.56 19.27 -5.22
CA ASN A 21 -10.43 18.23 -5.76
C ASN A 21 -10.60 17.12 -4.72
N GLN A 22 -11.85 16.71 -4.49
CA GLN A 22 -12.11 15.54 -3.66
C GLN A 22 -11.69 14.28 -4.42
N ILE A 23 -10.96 13.39 -3.76
CA ILE A 23 -10.51 12.12 -4.33
C ILE A 23 -10.90 10.98 -3.40
N ALA A 24 -10.86 9.75 -3.92
CA ALA A 24 -11.03 8.57 -3.10
C ALA A 24 -9.83 8.39 -2.17
N ASP A 25 -10.06 7.83 -0.98
CA ASP A 25 -9.02 7.53 -0.01
C ASP A 25 -8.06 6.48 -0.60
N PRO A 26 -6.78 6.82 -0.86
CA PRO A 26 -5.84 5.87 -1.47
C PRO A 26 -5.52 4.67 -0.57
N TYR A 27 -5.57 4.85 0.75
CA TYR A 27 -5.32 3.76 1.71
C TYR A 27 -6.49 2.80 1.76
N ALA A 28 -7.71 3.30 1.72
CA ALA A 28 -8.91 2.46 1.61
C ALA A 28 -8.93 1.67 0.30
N GLN A 29 -8.53 2.29 -0.80
CA GLN A 29 -8.44 1.62 -2.10
C GLN A 29 -7.44 0.46 -2.07
N VAL A 30 -6.24 0.68 -1.56
CA VAL A 30 -5.21 -0.37 -1.54
C VAL A 30 -5.58 -1.48 -0.57
N ARG A 31 -6.22 -1.16 0.57
CA ARG A 31 -6.73 -2.18 1.49
C ARG A 31 -7.78 -3.07 0.82
N SER A 32 -8.73 -2.47 0.11
CA SER A 32 -9.74 -3.22 -0.62
C SER A 32 -9.13 -4.12 -1.69
N SER A 33 -8.15 -3.61 -2.43
CA SER A 33 -7.42 -4.37 -3.44
C SER A 33 -6.66 -5.54 -2.82
N LYS A 34 -6.00 -5.32 -1.69
CA LYS A 34 -5.30 -6.36 -0.94
C LYS A 34 -6.25 -7.49 -0.53
N HIS A 35 -7.39 -7.14 0.06
CA HIS A 35 -8.37 -8.14 0.51
C HIS A 35 -9.00 -8.89 -0.66
N ALA A 36 -9.29 -8.21 -1.76
CA ALA A 36 -9.81 -8.85 -2.97
C ALA A 36 -8.81 -9.85 -3.55
N LEU A 37 -7.53 -9.47 -3.60
CA LEU A 37 -6.47 -10.36 -4.06
C LEU A 37 -6.29 -11.58 -3.15
N LEU A 38 -6.26 -11.36 -1.83
CA LEU A 38 -6.16 -12.45 -0.85
C LEU A 38 -7.33 -13.43 -0.99
N HIS A 39 -8.55 -12.92 -1.15
CA HIS A 39 -9.74 -13.74 -1.34
C HIS A 39 -9.63 -14.60 -2.61
N LYS A 40 -9.22 -13.98 -3.71
CA LYS A 40 -9.01 -14.67 -4.98
C LYS A 40 -7.95 -15.76 -4.88
N LEU A 41 -6.85 -15.49 -4.18
CA LEU A 41 -5.78 -16.46 -3.97
C LEU A 41 -6.24 -17.64 -3.12
N LYS A 42 -7.03 -17.40 -2.08
CA LYS A 42 -7.57 -18.44 -1.21
C LYS A 42 -8.52 -19.39 -1.95
N ASP A 43 -9.23 -18.90 -2.96
CA ASP A 43 -10.14 -19.70 -3.75
C ASP A 43 -9.41 -20.57 -4.80
N HIS A 44 -8.13 -20.33 -5.04
CA HIS A 44 -7.35 -21.11 -5.99
C HIS A 44 -6.89 -22.43 -5.37
N PRO A 45 -7.17 -23.61 -6.00
CA PRO A 45 -6.88 -24.91 -5.40
C PRO A 45 -5.41 -25.13 -5.05
N ALA A 46 -4.49 -24.56 -5.83
CA ALA A 46 -3.04 -24.71 -5.62
C ALA A 46 -2.50 -23.78 -4.54
N ILE A 47 -3.23 -22.74 -4.16
CA ILE A 47 -2.77 -21.69 -3.23
C ILE A 47 -3.56 -21.69 -1.93
N GLY A 48 -4.83 -22.08 -1.95
CA GLY A 48 -5.79 -21.89 -0.86
C GLY A 48 -5.41 -22.50 0.48
N ARG A 49 -4.46 -23.44 0.50
CA ARG A 49 -3.94 -24.06 1.73
C ARG A 49 -2.66 -23.41 2.24
N SER A 50 -2.06 -22.52 1.46
CA SER A 50 -0.84 -21.82 1.84
C SER A 50 -1.20 -20.53 2.56
N TRP A 51 -0.63 -20.32 3.73
CA TRP A 51 -0.75 -19.05 4.39
C TRP A 51 0.21 -18.03 3.73
N VAL A 52 -0.31 -16.87 3.36
CA VAL A 52 0.47 -15.79 2.77
C VAL A 52 0.14 -14.50 3.49
N GLY A 53 1.15 -13.89 4.12
CA GLY A 53 1.05 -12.55 4.63
C GLY A 53 1.15 -11.54 3.49
N MET A 54 0.34 -10.50 3.54
CA MET A 54 0.33 -9.46 2.53
C MET A 54 0.19 -8.10 3.20
N GLY A 55 1.16 -7.23 2.92
CA GLY A 55 1.11 -5.83 3.30
C GLY A 55 0.69 -4.96 2.12
N HIS A 56 0.60 -3.67 2.37
CA HIS A 56 0.34 -2.68 1.32
C HIS A 56 1.12 -1.41 1.57
N GLY A 57 1.25 -0.59 0.55
CA GLY A 57 1.84 0.73 0.64
C GLY A 57 1.22 1.66 -0.39
N VAL A 58 1.47 2.94 -0.23
CA VAL A 58 0.96 3.98 -1.11
C VAL A 58 2.12 4.83 -1.61
N VAL A 59 2.14 5.10 -2.91
CA VAL A 59 3.13 5.97 -3.53
C VAL A 59 2.45 7.24 -4.01
N LEU A 60 2.93 8.37 -3.54
CA LEU A 60 2.42 9.71 -3.87
C LEU A 60 3.56 10.51 -4.50
N PRO A 61 3.87 10.26 -5.79
CA PRO A 61 5.10 10.77 -6.41
C PRO A 61 5.13 12.29 -6.59
N ASP A 62 3.97 12.93 -6.55
CA ASP A 62 3.84 14.36 -6.75
C ASP A 62 3.55 15.13 -5.45
N SER A 63 3.53 14.43 -4.32
CA SER A 63 3.19 15.04 -3.03
C SER A 63 4.42 15.16 -2.15
N ALA A 64 4.62 16.32 -1.55
CA ALA A 64 5.68 16.53 -0.57
C ALA A 64 5.35 15.83 0.73
N ASP A 65 6.39 15.36 1.43
CA ASP A 65 6.25 14.76 2.75
C ASP A 65 5.74 15.80 3.76
N PRO A 66 4.57 15.60 4.39
CA PRO A 66 4.07 16.52 5.39
C PRO A 66 4.73 16.36 6.76
N HIS A 67 5.66 15.41 6.92
CA HIS A 67 6.34 15.05 8.17
C HIS A 67 5.37 14.69 9.30
N ARG A 68 4.21 14.16 8.93
CA ARG A 68 3.18 13.65 9.84
C ARG A 68 2.31 12.63 9.10
N PRO A 69 1.65 11.70 9.80
CA PRO A 69 0.66 10.85 9.15
C PRO A 69 -0.48 11.68 8.56
N LEU A 70 -0.89 11.36 7.36
CA LEU A 70 -2.01 12.05 6.69
C LEU A 70 -3.35 11.69 7.33
N ALA A 71 -3.46 10.50 7.90
CA ALA A 71 -4.65 10.02 8.59
C ALA A 71 -4.22 8.89 9.56
N PRO A 72 -5.08 8.47 10.51
CA PRO A 72 -4.74 7.41 11.45
C PRO A 72 -4.36 6.07 10.79
N ASP A 73 -4.94 5.78 9.63
CA ASP A 73 -4.66 4.57 8.87
C ASP A 73 -3.62 4.77 7.75
N ALA A 74 -2.90 5.89 7.78
CA ALA A 74 -1.93 6.31 6.78
C ALA A 74 -0.54 6.53 7.41
N PRO A 75 0.08 5.48 7.99
CA PRO A 75 1.39 5.65 8.63
C PRO A 75 2.47 6.01 7.62
N ALA A 76 3.42 6.83 8.06
CA ALA A 76 4.52 7.30 7.22
C ALA A 76 5.38 6.15 6.68
N GLU A 77 5.49 5.06 7.43
CA GLU A 77 6.33 3.90 7.09
C GLU A 77 5.88 3.18 5.81
N ILE A 78 4.60 3.30 5.46
CA ILE A 78 4.06 2.66 4.25
C ILE A 78 3.72 3.66 3.15
N THR A 79 4.20 4.90 3.28
CA THR A 79 3.94 5.96 2.30
C THR A 79 5.25 6.44 1.69
N VAL A 80 5.27 6.56 0.36
CA VAL A 80 6.39 7.11 -0.41
C VAL A 80 5.96 8.44 -1.00
N TYR A 81 6.68 9.50 -0.63
CA TYR A 81 6.43 10.85 -1.15
C TYR A 81 7.40 11.22 -2.28
N ALA A 82 7.20 12.37 -2.89
CA ALA A 82 8.05 12.87 -3.97
C ALA A 82 9.54 12.82 -3.62
N ASP A 83 9.88 13.24 -2.42
CA ASP A 83 11.27 13.32 -1.94
C ASP A 83 11.94 11.95 -1.82
N ASP A 84 11.14 10.89 -1.73
CA ASP A 84 11.62 9.51 -1.55
C ASP A 84 11.77 8.75 -2.87
N MET A 85 11.37 9.33 -3.98
CA MET A 85 11.34 8.60 -5.26
C MET A 85 12.72 8.10 -5.68
N GLY A 86 13.78 8.83 -5.37
CA GLY A 86 15.16 8.43 -5.66
C GLY A 86 15.67 7.26 -4.81
N ARG A 87 14.96 6.88 -3.77
CA ARG A 87 15.30 5.76 -2.86
C ARG A 87 14.13 4.83 -2.62
N ILE A 88 13.31 4.65 -3.65
CA ILE A 88 12.07 3.85 -3.53
C ILE A 88 12.33 2.41 -3.08
N ALA A 89 13.43 1.79 -3.51
CA ALA A 89 13.79 0.44 -3.09
C ALA A 89 13.97 0.35 -1.57
N SER A 90 14.66 1.30 -0.98
CA SER A 90 14.83 1.40 0.47
C SER A 90 13.50 1.61 1.19
N ARG A 91 12.62 2.42 0.61
CA ARG A 91 11.28 2.66 1.18
C ARG A 91 10.42 1.42 1.12
N VAL A 92 10.50 0.64 0.04
CA VAL A 92 9.78 -0.64 -0.08
C VAL A 92 10.29 -1.66 0.96
N ASP A 93 11.59 -1.74 1.18
CA ASP A 93 12.16 -2.57 2.26
C ASP A 93 11.60 -2.15 3.62
N GLY A 94 11.47 -0.86 3.86
CA GLY A 94 10.85 -0.32 5.07
C GLY A 94 9.38 -0.72 5.23
N MET A 95 8.64 -0.82 4.14
CA MET A 95 7.25 -1.32 4.15
C MET A 95 7.19 -2.79 4.57
N PHE A 96 8.08 -3.62 4.05
CA PHE A 96 8.18 -5.02 4.47
C PHE A 96 8.50 -5.13 5.96
N ALA A 97 9.44 -4.34 6.46
CA ALA A 97 9.77 -4.30 7.88
C ALA A 97 8.57 -3.89 8.74
N TYR A 98 7.81 -2.90 8.29
CA TYR A 98 6.61 -2.44 8.99
C TYR A 98 5.59 -3.56 9.14
N TRP A 99 5.29 -4.28 8.05
CA TRP A 99 4.28 -5.34 8.06
C TRP A 99 4.78 -6.61 8.75
N SER A 100 6.07 -6.93 8.65
CA SER A 100 6.68 -8.04 9.39
C SER A 100 6.53 -7.85 10.90
N GLY A 101 6.71 -6.64 11.40
CA GLY A 101 6.50 -6.33 12.81
C GLY A 101 5.06 -6.52 13.28
N ARG A 102 4.13 -6.73 12.35
CA ARG A 102 2.70 -6.98 12.63
C ARG A 102 2.26 -8.38 12.25
N GLY A 103 3.20 -9.29 11.96
CA GLY A 103 2.92 -10.68 11.59
C GLY A 103 2.38 -10.88 10.18
N GLU A 104 2.28 -9.83 9.38
CA GLU A 104 1.68 -9.92 8.05
C GLU A 104 2.59 -10.54 7.00
N THR A 105 3.91 -10.47 7.20
CA THR A 105 4.90 -10.96 6.23
C THR A 105 5.97 -11.83 6.87
N ASP A 106 5.67 -12.48 8.00
CA ASP A 106 6.65 -13.27 8.76
C ASP A 106 7.01 -14.59 8.10
N HIS A 107 6.18 -15.05 7.17
CA HIS A 107 6.38 -16.32 6.49
C HIS A 107 6.62 -16.07 5.00
N PRO A 108 7.85 -16.29 4.49
CA PRO A 108 8.09 -16.18 3.06
C PRO A 108 7.28 -17.24 2.31
N PRO A 109 6.70 -16.89 1.15
CA PRO A 109 5.95 -17.86 0.37
C PRO A 109 6.86 -18.96 -0.17
N ALA A 110 6.32 -20.20 -0.23
CA ALA A 110 7.03 -21.32 -0.83
C ALA A 110 7.33 -21.03 -2.32
N PRO A 111 8.41 -21.57 -2.88
CA PRO A 111 8.74 -21.37 -4.31
C PRO A 111 7.59 -21.75 -5.25
N ARG A 112 6.89 -22.84 -4.95
CA ARG A 112 5.73 -23.27 -5.74
C ARG A 112 4.58 -22.27 -5.72
N PHE A 113 4.41 -21.56 -4.61
CA PHE A 113 3.42 -20.48 -4.51
C PHE A 113 3.76 -19.35 -5.47
N LEU A 114 5.01 -18.90 -5.51
CA LEU A 114 5.46 -17.83 -6.40
C LEU A 114 5.29 -18.21 -7.87
N GLU A 115 5.60 -19.45 -8.23
CA GLU A 115 5.41 -19.95 -9.58
C GLU A 115 3.95 -19.93 -9.99
N THR A 116 3.07 -20.44 -9.14
CA THR A 116 1.62 -20.44 -9.39
C THR A 116 1.07 -19.02 -9.46
N LEU A 117 1.51 -18.13 -8.58
CA LEU A 117 1.10 -16.74 -8.59
C LEU A 117 1.49 -16.05 -9.89
N THR A 118 2.71 -16.27 -10.37
CA THR A 118 3.19 -15.72 -11.63
C THR A 118 2.32 -16.15 -12.80
N GLN A 119 1.94 -17.42 -12.85
CA GLN A 119 1.03 -17.93 -13.90
C GLN A 119 -0.37 -17.31 -13.79
N LEU A 120 -0.88 -17.13 -12.57
CA LEU A 120 -2.21 -16.58 -12.34
C LEU A 120 -2.31 -15.11 -12.75
N LEU A 121 -1.23 -14.35 -12.58
CA LEU A 121 -1.18 -12.91 -12.87
C LEU A 121 -0.67 -12.59 -14.28
N ALA A 122 -0.23 -13.58 -15.01
CA ALA A 122 0.29 -13.40 -16.37
C ALA A 122 -0.81 -13.01 -17.39
#